data_6ae12e11c13237fdb3025c5220966179
#
_entry.id   6ae12e11c13237fdb3025c5220966179
#
_cell.length_a   1.000
_cell.length_b   1.000
_cell.length_c   1.000
_cell.angle_alpha   90.00
_cell.angle_beta   90.00
_cell.angle_gamma   90.00
#
_symmetry.space_group_name_H-M   'P 1'
#
loop_
_entity.id
_entity.type
_entity.pdbx_description
1 polymer ?
#
loop_
_entity_poly.entity_id
_entity_poly.type
_entity_poly.pdbx_seq_one_letter_code
_entity_poly.pdbx_strand_id
1 'polypeptide(L)'
;MTISEPVPSPTPGYDALLNGAGAIDLVTRGRIRVTGDDRARLLHAMSTNHIQGMQPGEGLYAFFLNAQGRILADAFILCFDDHFLLDTAASTRESLREHLDHYIIADDVTLDDITDQTFALGLEGPQAREIAATAAMPGPAGRFAHMRWGDYTVASIASASADGLRIYGPEEDHDSALELLESAGAIAASEQDAEAARIASFRPRYGVDIDDRTLPQESQLMDAVHFQKGCYLGQEIVERVRSRGHVNRLLMGFRIGAGATVVPGAKVFFEGKEAGEVTSATAGAGLAIVRAPAARSGSLVEIDGKPAELFSPSL
;
A
#
# COMPACT_ATOMS: atom_id res chain seq x y z
N MET A 1 20.22 11.64 0.49
CA MET A 1 20.07 10.54 1.48
C MET A 1 19.64 11.20 2.77
N THR A 2 18.32 11.30 2.99
CA THR A 2 17.74 11.93 4.18
C THR A 2 17.69 10.86 5.26
N ILE A 3 18.50 11.01 6.29
CA ILE A 3 18.47 10.14 7.48
C ILE A 3 17.17 10.48 8.20
N SER A 4 16.22 9.54 8.20
CA SER A 4 14.99 9.65 8.96
C SER A 4 15.37 9.70 10.46
N GLU A 5 15.07 10.82 11.13
CA GLU A 5 15.21 10.93 12.58
C GLU A 5 14.27 9.92 13.28
N PRO A 6 14.66 9.40 14.45
CA PRO A 6 13.81 8.47 15.20
C PRO A 6 12.49 9.15 15.57
N VAL A 7 11.37 8.49 15.27
CA VAL A 7 10.02 8.98 15.59
C VAL A 7 9.90 9.21 17.09
N PRO A 8 9.53 10.44 17.51
CA PRO A 8 9.35 10.77 18.93
C PRO A 8 8.16 9.99 19.55
N SER A 9 8.01 10.11 20.86
CA SER A 9 6.90 9.52 21.67
C SER A 9 5.55 9.65 20.99
N PRO A 10 4.60 8.72 21.23
CA PRO A 10 3.33 8.65 20.51
C PRO A 10 2.63 10.01 20.50
N THR A 11 2.44 10.55 19.31
CA THR A 11 1.65 11.76 19.06
C THR A 11 0.16 11.41 19.10
N PRO A 12 -0.75 12.38 19.32
CA PRO A 12 -2.19 12.14 19.22
C PRO A 12 -2.61 11.52 17.89
N GLY A 13 -2.00 11.95 16.77
CA GLY A 13 -2.28 11.41 15.44
C GLY A 13 -1.86 9.94 15.30
N TYR A 14 -0.66 9.59 15.75
CA TYR A 14 -0.19 8.21 15.78
C TYR A 14 -1.11 7.31 16.63
N ASP A 15 -1.46 7.77 17.84
CA ASP A 15 -2.36 7.01 18.71
C ASP A 15 -3.74 6.82 18.08
N ALA A 16 -4.28 7.86 17.45
CA ALA A 16 -5.56 7.79 16.74
C ALA A 16 -5.56 6.76 15.61
N LEU A 17 -4.48 6.65 14.85
CA LEU A 17 -4.34 5.66 13.79
C LEU A 17 -4.31 4.21 14.30
N LEU A 18 -3.81 3.97 15.50
CA LEU A 18 -3.71 2.63 16.08
C LEU A 18 -4.89 2.26 16.99
N ASN A 19 -5.50 3.24 17.69
CA ASN A 19 -6.45 2.99 18.77
C ASN A 19 -7.78 3.77 18.63
N GLY A 20 -7.84 4.75 17.71
CA GLY A 20 -8.98 5.64 17.49
C GLY A 20 -9.36 5.78 16.02
N ALA A 21 -9.45 7.02 15.54
CA ALA A 21 -9.59 7.38 14.14
C ALA A 21 -8.73 8.59 13.80
N GLY A 22 -7.76 8.41 12.91
CA GLY A 22 -6.90 9.47 12.38
C GLY A 22 -7.33 9.92 10.99
N ALA A 23 -7.33 11.23 10.74
CA ALA A 23 -7.47 11.81 9.41
C ALA A 23 -6.08 12.11 8.84
N ILE A 24 -5.78 11.57 7.66
CA ILE A 24 -4.48 11.67 6.97
C ILE A 24 -4.68 12.38 5.64
N ASP A 25 -3.89 13.41 5.36
CA ASP A 25 -3.77 13.94 4.01
C ASP A 25 -2.79 13.06 3.20
N LEU A 26 -3.29 12.45 2.12
CA LEU A 26 -2.56 11.47 1.33
C LEU A 26 -1.83 12.12 0.14
N VAL A 27 -1.10 13.20 0.38
CA VAL A 27 -0.30 13.93 -0.65
C VAL A 27 0.76 13.05 -1.33
N THR A 28 1.15 11.94 -0.71
CA THR A 28 2.11 10.96 -1.25
C THR A 28 1.47 9.97 -2.22
N ARG A 29 0.16 10.12 -2.52
CA ARG A 29 -0.56 9.26 -3.47
C ARG A 29 -0.83 9.98 -4.78
N GLY A 30 -0.65 9.27 -5.89
CA GLY A 30 -0.99 9.72 -7.23
C GLY A 30 -2.23 9.00 -7.75
N ARG A 31 -2.97 9.67 -8.63
CA ARG A 31 -4.26 9.18 -9.17
C ARG A 31 -4.25 9.24 -10.69
N ILE A 32 -4.35 8.06 -11.33
CA ILE A 32 -4.43 7.93 -12.78
C ILE A 32 -5.83 7.42 -13.13
N ARG A 33 -6.58 8.19 -13.91
CA ARG A 33 -7.86 7.77 -14.49
C ARG A 33 -7.61 7.07 -15.80
N VAL A 34 -8.19 5.88 -15.97
CA VAL A 34 -8.07 5.05 -17.17
C VAL A 34 -9.43 4.90 -17.81
N THR A 35 -9.61 5.46 -19.00
CA THR A 35 -10.86 5.44 -19.78
C THR A 35 -10.69 4.69 -21.10
N GLY A 36 -11.76 4.55 -21.89
CA GLY A 36 -11.79 3.85 -23.18
C GLY A 36 -12.34 2.42 -23.07
N ASP A 37 -12.77 1.86 -24.19
CA ASP A 37 -13.45 0.55 -24.23
C ASP A 37 -12.51 -0.61 -23.91
N ASP A 38 -11.21 -0.46 -24.21
CA ASP A 38 -10.17 -1.48 -23.97
C ASP A 38 -9.50 -1.38 -22.58
N ARG A 39 -9.90 -0.43 -21.72
CA ARG A 39 -9.27 -0.16 -20.42
C ARG A 39 -9.14 -1.39 -19.52
N ALA A 40 -10.20 -2.20 -19.44
CA ALA A 40 -10.20 -3.42 -18.61
C ALA A 40 -9.24 -4.48 -19.16
N ARG A 41 -9.17 -4.62 -20.48
CA ARG A 41 -8.27 -5.56 -21.18
C ARG A 41 -6.82 -5.18 -20.98
N LEU A 42 -6.47 -3.90 -21.17
CA LEU A 42 -5.12 -3.40 -20.96
C LEU A 42 -4.67 -3.62 -19.51
N LEU A 43 -5.44 -3.11 -18.55
CA LEU A 43 -5.08 -3.24 -17.14
C LEU A 43 -4.99 -4.71 -16.69
N HIS A 44 -5.85 -5.57 -17.23
CA HIS A 44 -5.79 -7.00 -16.97
C HIS A 44 -4.50 -7.62 -17.51
N ALA A 45 -4.03 -7.23 -18.69
CA ALA A 45 -2.79 -7.74 -19.28
C ALA A 45 -1.52 -7.17 -18.60
N MET A 46 -1.63 -5.99 -18.00
CA MET A 46 -0.47 -5.27 -17.43
C MET A 46 -0.31 -5.45 -15.92
N SER A 47 -1.33 -5.91 -15.19
CA SER A 47 -1.28 -6.06 -13.74
C SER A 47 -1.31 -7.52 -13.29
N THR A 48 -0.93 -7.78 -12.05
CA THR A 48 -0.87 -9.13 -11.47
C THR A 48 -2.21 -9.67 -11.00
N ASN A 49 -3.26 -8.82 -10.90
CA ASN A 49 -4.56 -9.23 -10.36
C ASN A 49 -5.66 -9.26 -11.43
N HIS A 50 -6.83 -9.84 -11.09
CA HIS A 50 -7.91 -10.11 -12.04
C HIS A 50 -8.84 -8.91 -12.19
N ILE A 51 -8.65 -8.11 -13.25
CA ILE A 51 -9.43 -6.90 -13.52
C ILE A 51 -10.61 -7.18 -14.46
N GLN A 52 -10.41 -8.07 -15.44
CA GLN A 52 -11.46 -8.39 -16.38
C GLN A 52 -12.67 -9.02 -15.67
N GLY A 53 -13.81 -8.38 -15.78
CA GLY A 53 -15.05 -8.81 -15.13
C GLY A 53 -15.35 -8.12 -13.79
N MET A 54 -14.48 -7.20 -13.33
CA MET A 54 -14.81 -6.32 -12.18
C MET A 54 -16.06 -5.51 -12.49
N GLN A 55 -16.89 -5.35 -11.46
CA GLN A 55 -18.11 -4.55 -11.54
C GLN A 55 -17.89 -3.17 -10.89
N PRO A 56 -18.63 -2.13 -11.32
CA PRO A 56 -18.62 -0.85 -10.66
C PRO A 56 -18.87 -0.99 -9.15
N GLY A 57 -18.05 -0.29 -8.33
CA GLY A 57 -18.04 -0.40 -6.88
C GLY A 57 -17.05 -1.42 -6.32
N GLU A 58 -16.47 -2.27 -7.17
CA GLU A 58 -15.39 -3.19 -6.77
C GLU A 58 -14.02 -2.54 -6.89
N GLY A 59 -13.09 -3.00 -6.06
CA GLY A 59 -11.70 -2.62 -6.13
C GLY A 59 -10.78 -3.79 -5.80
N LEU A 60 -9.51 -3.64 -6.13
CA LEU A 60 -8.45 -4.59 -5.79
C LEU A 60 -7.11 -3.87 -5.63
N TYR A 61 -6.12 -4.59 -5.11
CA TYR A 61 -4.72 -4.18 -5.10
C TYR A 61 -3.92 -5.05 -6.06
N ALA A 62 -3.03 -4.46 -6.83
CA ALA A 62 -2.21 -5.16 -7.82
C ALA A 62 -0.81 -4.59 -7.93
N PHE A 63 0.11 -5.40 -8.40
CA PHE A 63 1.42 -4.97 -8.88
C PHE A 63 1.41 -4.80 -10.40
N PHE A 64 2.26 -3.89 -10.88
CA PHE A 64 2.69 -3.76 -12.25
C PHE A 64 4.14 -4.22 -12.35
N LEU A 65 4.42 -5.13 -13.28
CA LEU A 65 5.72 -5.79 -13.38
C LEU A 65 6.45 -5.42 -14.66
N ASN A 66 7.77 -5.56 -14.65
CA ASN A 66 8.55 -5.64 -15.88
C ASN A 66 8.58 -7.08 -16.43
N ALA A 67 9.16 -7.28 -17.60
CA ALA A 67 9.29 -8.60 -18.23
C ALA A 67 10.12 -9.60 -17.39
N GLN A 68 10.95 -9.13 -16.47
CA GLN A 68 11.71 -9.95 -15.52
C GLN A 68 10.92 -10.28 -14.23
N GLY A 69 9.63 -9.93 -14.18
CA GLY A 69 8.75 -10.19 -13.04
C GLY A 69 9.02 -9.34 -11.80
N ARG A 70 9.78 -8.23 -11.94
CA ARG A 70 10.05 -7.30 -10.84
C ARG A 70 8.95 -6.25 -10.74
N ILE A 71 8.65 -5.82 -9.52
CA ILE A 71 7.59 -4.84 -9.25
C ILE A 71 8.07 -3.45 -9.69
N LEU A 72 7.40 -2.83 -10.65
CA LEU A 72 7.65 -1.45 -11.07
C LEU A 72 6.81 -0.44 -10.30
N ALA A 73 5.60 -0.82 -9.93
CA ALA A 73 4.67 -0.05 -9.14
C ALA A 73 3.62 -0.95 -8.51
N ASP A 74 2.92 -0.40 -7.53
CA ASP A 74 1.70 -0.97 -6.95
C ASP A 74 0.54 0.02 -7.12
N ALA A 75 -0.69 -0.47 -7.13
CA ALA A 75 -1.85 0.40 -7.07
C ALA A 75 -3.06 -0.28 -6.43
N PHE A 76 -3.88 0.51 -5.76
CA PHE A 76 -5.30 0.20 -5.59
C PHE A 76 -6.02 0.57 -6.87
N ILE A 77 -6.81 -0.35 -7.40
CA ILE A 77 -7.53 -0.21 -8.67
C ILE A 77 -9.01 -0.26 -8.37
N LEU A 78 -9.72 0.84 -8.60
CA LEU A 78 -11.15 0.98 -8.36
C LEU A 78 -11.89 0.97 -9.69
N CYS A 79 -12.95 0.16 -9.81
CA CYS A 79 -13.77 0.02 -11.02
C CYS A 79 -15.01 0.91 -10.94
N PHE A 80 -15.12 1.88 -11.85
CA PHE A 80 -16.32 2.71 -12.06
C PHE A 80 -17.03 2.29 -13.34
N ASP A 81 -18.22 2.84 -13.59
CA ASP A 81 -19.01 2.53 -14.79
C ASP A 81 -18.24 2.85 -16.09
N ASP A 82 -17.55 3.99 -16.11
CA ASP A 82 -16.92 4.57 -17.31
C ASP A 82 -15.38 4.57 -17.26
N HIS A 83 -14.76 4.29 -16.09
CA HIS A 83 -13.31 4.33 -15.94
C HIS A 83 -12.81 3.40 -14.82
N PHE A 84 -11.48 3.22 -14.76
CA PHE A 84 -10.77 2.76 -13.57
C PHE A 84 -9.99 3.92 -12.96
N LEU A 85 -9.90 3.95 -11.64
CA LEU A 85 -8.98 4.81 -10.92
C LEU A 85 -7.83 3.97 -10.37
N LEU A 86 -6.60 4.32 -10.75
CA LEU A 86 -5.38 3.76 -10.17
C LEU A 86 -4.88 4.72 -9.10
N ASP A 87 -4.89 4.29 -7.84
CA ASP A 87 -4.27 5.01 -6.73
C ASP A 87 -2.92 4.37 -6.43
N THR A 88 -1.85 5.02 -6.81
CA THR A 88 -0.45 4.56 -6.72
C THR A 88 0.40 5.51 -5.88
N ALA A 89 1.66 5.18 -5.62
CA ALA A 89 2.58 6.13 -4.99
C ALA A 89 2.84 7.33 -5.91
N ALA A 90 2.85 8.56 -5.37
CA ALA A 90 3.11 9.76 -6.16
C ALA A 90 4.46 9.68 -6.91
N SER A 91 5.47 9.03 -6.31
CA SER A 91 6.79 8.83 -6.91
C SER A 91 6.80 7.87 -8.12
N THR A 92 5.81 6.98 -8.25
CA THR A 92 5.70 6.02 -9.37
C THR A 92 4.63 6.39 -10.38
N ARG A 93 3.87 7.44 -10.13
CA ARG A 93 2.73 7.89 -10.94
C ARG A 93 3.09 8.05 -12.41
N GLU A 94 4.11 8.85 -12.69
CA GLU A 94 4.53 9.13 -14.06
C GLU A 94 5.14 7.89 -14.74
N SER A 95 6.03 7.18 -14.07
CA SER A 95 6.66 5.97 -14.64
C SER A 95 5.64 4.85 -14.87
N LEU A 96 4.60 4.73 -14.03
CA LEU A 96 3.51 3.78 -14.27
C LEU A 96 2.66 4.19 -15.47
N ARG A 97 2.33 5.50 -15.61
CA ARG A 97 1.59 6.01 -16.76
C ARG A 97 2.36 5.77 -18.06
N GLU A 98 3.65 6.12 -18.11
CA GLU A 98 4.51 5.86 -19.27
C GLU A 98 4.65 4.36 -19.57
N HIS A 99 4.77 3.53 -18.53
CA HIS A 99 4.82 2.08 -18.69
C HIS A 99 3.55 1.53 -19.32
N LEU A 100 2.38 1.97 -18.91
CA LEU A 100 1.09 1.54 -19.49
C LEU A 100 0.94 2.09 -20.92
N ASP A 101 1.27 3.37 -21.14
CA ASP A 101 1.19 4.03 -22.44
C ASP A 101 2.01 3.31 -23.52
N HIS A 102 3.20 2.82 -23.14
CA HIS A 102 4.05 2.04 -24.06
C HIS A 102 3.37 0.81 -24.67
N TYR A 103 2.38 0.22 -24.01
CA TYR A 103 1.64 -0.95 -24.48
C TYR A 103 0.30 -0.60 -25.15
N ILE A 104 -0.05 0.67 -25.25
CA ILE A 104 -1.21 1.16 -26.02
C ILE A 104 -0.77 1.36 -27.47
N ILE A 105 -1.13 0.43 -28.37
CA ILE A 105 -0.75 0.50 -29.79
C ILE A 105 -1.96 0.88 -30.65
N ALA A 106 -3.05 0.14 -30.49
CA ALA A 106 -4.29 0.32 -31.25
C ALA A 106 -5.51 0.17 -30.33
N ASP A 107 -5.28 0.19 -29.04
CA ASP A 107 -6.30 0.06 -28.02
C ASP A 107 -6.99 1.41 -27.79
N ASP A 108 -8.30 1.39 -27.60
CA ASP A 108 -9.06 2.54 -27.15
C ASP A 108 -8.87 2.70 -25.63
N VAL A 109 -7.77 3.35 -25.24
CA VAL A 109 -7.43 3.64 -23.84
C VAL A 109 -6.81 5.02 -23.73
N THR A 110 -7.25 5.78 -22.74
CA THR A 110 -6.66 7.06 -22.33
C THR A 110 -6.23 7.00 -20.86
N LEU A 111 -5.05 7.53 -20.59
CA LEU A 111 -4.44 7.58 -19.24
C LEU A 111 -4.30 9.04 -18.81
N ASP A 112 -5.20 9.50 -17.95
CA ASP A 112 -5.19 10.87 -17.42
C ASP A 112 -4.61 10.89 -16.00
N ASP A 113 -3.55 11.64 -15.78
CA ASP A 113 -3.12 11.98 -14.44
C ASP A 113 -4.05 13.07 -13.87
N ILE A 114 -4.84 12.70 -12.87
CA ILE A 114 -5.80 13.62 -12.23
C ILE A 114 -5.38 14.00 -10.80
N THR A 115 -4.12 13.77 -10.46
CA THR A 115 -3.62 13.99 -9.08
C THR A 115 -3.84 15.43 -8.63
N ASP A 116 -3.49 16.41 -9.47
CA ASP A 116 -3.58 17.82 -9.12
C ASP A 116 -5.01 18.40 -9.25
N GLN A 117 -5.96 17.59 -9.75
CA GLN A 117 -7.37 17.95 -9.90
C GLN A 117 -8.25 17.37 -8.79
N THR A 118 -7.67 16.50 -7.96
CA THR A 118 -8.40 15.74 -6.95
C THR A 118 -7.58 15.65 -5.67
N PHE A 119 -8.25 15.47 -4.54
CA PHE A 119 -7.60 15.09 -3.30
C PHE A 119 -7.76 13.59 -2.98
N ALA A 120 -6.95 13.11 -2.06
CA ALA A 120 -7.16 11.84 -1.37
C ALA A 120 -6.93 12.04 0.13
N LEU A 121 -7.93 11.72 0.96
CA LEU A 121 -7.83 11.72 2.42
C LEU A 121 -7.99 10.28 2.95
N GLY A 122 -7.26 9.93 3.99
CA GLY A 122 -7.44 8.69 4.74
C GLY A 122 -8.17 8.96 6.05
N LEU A 123 -9.21 8.20 6.35
CA LEU A 123 -9.81 8.11 7.67
C LEU A 123 -9.50 6.71 8.19
N GLU A 124 -8.48 6.57 9.03
CA GLU A 124 -7.91 5.26 9.36
C GLU A 124 -7.85 5.02 10.87
N GLY A 125 -8.00 3.76 11.26
CA GLY A 125 -7.99 3.30 12.64
C GLY A 125 -9.25 2.52 13.02
N PRO A 126 -9.25 1.86 14.17
CA PRO A 126 -10.36 0.96 14.56
C PRO A 126 -11.71 1.66 14.73
N GLN A 127 -11.75 2.98 14.94
CA GLN A 127 -12.97 3.78 15.04
C GLN A 127 -13.31 4.54 13.73
N ALA A 128 -12.58 4.33 12.66
CA ALA A 128 -12.78 5.07 11.39
C ALA A 128 -14.22 4.97 10.87
N ARG A 129 -14.83 3.79 10.93
CA ARG A 129 -16.20 3.57 10.46
C ARG A 129 -17.26 4.23 11.35
N GLU A 130 -17.01 4.37 12.65
CA GLU A 130 -17.87 5.09 13.57
C GLU A 130 -17.85 6.60 13.28
N ILE A 131 -16.67 7.16 13.07
CA ILE A 131 -16.49 8.55 12.66
C ILE A 131 -17.14 8.81 11.30
N ALA A 132 -16.95 7.91 10.32
CA ALA A 132 -17.62 8.00 9.02
C ALA A 132 -19.14 8.05 9.16
N ALA A 133 -19.72 7.21 10.00
CA ALA A 133 -21.17 7.22 10.27
C ALA A 133 -21.63 8.54 10.91
N THR A 134 -20.83 9.13 11.80
CA THR A 134 -21.10 10.45 12.40
C THR A 134 -21.11 11.56 11.34
N ALA A 135 -20.22 11.47 10.35
CA ALA A 135 -20.18 12.37 9.19
C ALA A 135 -21.25 12.06 8.12
N ALA A 136 -22.17 11.11 8.37
CA ALA A 136 -23.11 10.58 7.38
C ALA A 136 -22.46 10.06 6.09
N MET A 137 -21.22 9.59 6.19
CA MET A 137 -20.43 9.02 5.10
C MET A 137 -20.73 7.53 4.95
N PRO A 138 -20.88 6.98 3.73
CA PRO A 138 -21.08 5.55 3.55
C PRO A 138 -19.82 4.76 3.93
N GLY A 139 -20.01 3.59 4.54
CA GLY A 139 -18.95 2.63 4.81
C GLY A 139 -19.05 1.44 3.84
N PRO A 140 -18.36 1.45 2.67
CA PRO A 140 -18.43 0.34 1.74
C PRO A 140 -18.12 -1.00 2.41
N ALA A 141 -18.94 -2.01 2.15
CA ALA A 141 -18.72 -3.35 2.66
C ALA A 141 -17.81 -4.13 1.72
N GLY A 142 -16.82 -4.78 2.28
CA GLY A 142 -15.83 -5.54 1.50
C GLY A 142 -14.52 -4.78 1.30
N ARG A 143 -13.47 -5.54 1.20
CA ARG A 143 -12.11 -5.01 1.01
C ARG A 143 -12.00 -4.36 -0.36
N PHE A 144 -11.50 -3.12 -0.39
CA PHE A 144 -11.34 -2.28 -1.58
C PHE A 144 -12.65 -1.88 -2.29
N ALA A 145 -13.83 -2.28 -1.78
CA ALA A 145 -15.09 -1.80 -2.32
C ALA A 145 -15.19 -0.28 -2.16
N HIS A 146 -15.89 0.36 -3.09
CA HIS A 146 -16.09 1.81 -3.03
C HIS A 146 -17.53 2.19 -3.37
N MET A 147 -17.93 3.39 -2.96
CA MET A 147 -19.26 3.96 -3.18
C MET A 147 -19.16 5.46 -3.44
N ARG A 148 -20.07 5.98 -4.23
CA ARG A 148 -20.25 7.42 -4.35
C ARG A 148 -20.94 8.01 -3.12
N TRP A 149 -20.52 9.22 -2.76
CA TRP A 149 -21.09 10.03 -1.69
C TRP A 149 -21.10 11.51 -2.13
N GLY A 150 -22.19 11.93 -2.79
CA GLY A 150 -22.21 13.22 -3.50
C GLY A 150 -21.17 13.25 -4.61
N ASP A 151 -20.31 14.26 -4.58
CA ASP A 151 -19.18 14.42 -5.51
C ASP A 151 -17.95 13.61 -5.10
N TYR A 152 -17.98 12.99 -3.93
CA TYR A 152 -16.87 12.18 -3.41
C TYR A 152 -17.03 10.70 -3.74
N THR A 153 -15.91 10.01 -3.67
CA THR A 153 -15.84 8.54 -3.64
C THR A 153 -15.24 8.10 -2.32
N VAL A 154 -15.91 7.18 -1.63
CA VAL A 154 -15.40 6.55 -0.41
C VAL A 154 -15.04 5.11 -0.71
N ALA A 155 -13.81 4.70 -0.43
CA ALA A 155 -13.30 3.35 -0.65
C ALA A 155 -12.83 2.71 0.67
N SER A 156 -13.04 1.42 0.82
CA SER A 156 -12.58 0.63 1.97
C SER A 156 -11.09 0.30 1.82
N ILE A 157 -10.24 1.30 2.01
CA ILE A 157 -8.79 1.23 1.85
C ILE A 157 -8.14 1.89 3.07
N ALA A 158 -7.14 1.20 3.65
CA ALA A 158 -6.26 1.74 4.66
C ALA A 158 -4.80 1.52 4.24
N SER A 159 -3.91 2.43 4.57
CA SER A 159 -2.46 2.36 4.30
C SER A 159 -1.62 2.36 5.56
N ALA A 160 -2.06 3.03 6.61
CA ALA A 160 -1.31 3.18 7.86
C ALA A 160 -1.83 2.26 8.97
N SER A 161 -3.12 1.92 8.98
CA SER A 161 -3.73 1.08 10.00
C SER A 161 -4.40 -0.18 9.44
N ALA A 162 -4.95 -1.02 10.30
CA ALA A 162 -5.60 -2.29 9.89
C ALA A 162 -6.95 -2.10 9.20
N ASP A 163 -7.67 -1.01 9.52
CA ASP A 163 -8.97 -0.64 8.92
C ASP A 163 -9.00 0.84 8.61
N GLY A 164 -9.78 1.22 7.62
CA GLY A 164 -9.97 2.61 7.23
C GLY A 164 -10.75 2.79 5.95
N LEU A 165 -11.01 4.06 5.68
CA LEU A 165 -11.67 4.54 4.49
C LEU A 165 -10.75 5.55 3.79
N ARG A 166 -10.78 5.53 2.47
CA ARG A 166 -10.12 6.53 1.64
C ARG A 166 -11.17 7.34 0.90
N ILE A 167 -11.05 8.65 0.98
CA ILE A 167 -11.98 9.61 0.40
C ILE A 167 -11.27 10.31 -0.75
N TYR A 168 -11.90 10.33 -1.91
CA TYR A 168 -11.44 11.07 -3.08
C TYR A 168 -12.50 12.09 -3.47
N GLY A 169 -12.07 13.26 -3.87
CA GLY A 169 -12.97 14.33 -4.34
C GLY A 169 -12.22 15.38 -5.16
N PRO A 170 -12.94 16.41 -5.67
CA PRO A 170 -12.34 17.56 -6.34
C PRO A 170 -11.37 18.30 -5.42
N GLU A 171 -10.24 18.77 -5.94
CA GLU A 171 -9.20 19.43 -5.14
C GLU A 171 -9.73 20.68 -4.39
N GLU A 172 -10.65 21.41 -4.99
CA GLU A 172 -11.30 22.57 -4.36
C GLU A 172 -12.04 22.26 -3.05
N ASP A 173 -12.43 21.01 -2.83
CA ASP A 173 -13.16 20.56 -1.65
C ASP A 173 -12.25 19.98 -0.56
N HIS A 174 -10.93 19.91 -0.77
CA HIS A 174 -9.97 19.28 0.13
C HIS A 174 -10.13 19.74 1.59
N ASP A 175 -10.03 21.06 1.83
CA ASP A 175 -10.07 21.61 3.19
C ASP A 175 -11.44 21.35 3.86
N SER A 176 -12.53 21.48 3.11
CA SER A 176 -13.89 21.22 3.60
C SER A 176 -14.09 19.76 3.98
N ALA A 177 -13.53 18.85 3.19
CA ALA A 177 -13.59 17.41 3.48
C ALA A 177 -12.77 17.05 4.74
N LEU A 178 -11.58 17.65 4.90
CA LEU A 178 -10.75 17.45 6.08
C LEU A 178 -11.44 18.01 7.35
N GLU A 179 -11.97 19.24 7.30
CA GLU A 179 -12.72 19.85 8.39
C GLU A 179 -13.95 19.01 8.79
N LEU A 180 -14.62 18.39 7.82
CA LEU A 180 -15.75 17.49 8.09
C LEU A 180 -15.32 16.26 8.91
N LEU A 181 -14.19 15.64 8.56
CA LEU A 181 -13.67 14.47 9.29
C LEU A 181 -13.27 14.86 10.72
N GLU A 182 -12.59 15.99 10.89
CA GLU A 182 -12.18 16.50 12.21
C GLU A 182 -13.39 16.86 13.08
N SER A 183 -14.40 17.51 12.49
CA SER A 183 -15.64 17.87 13.17
C SER A 183 -16.45 16.64 13.60
N ALA A 184 -16.32 15.52 12.87
CA ALA A 184 -16.92 14.24 13.22
C ALA A 184 -16.14 13.49 14.32
N GLY A 185 -14.96 13.97 14.71
CA GLY A 185 -14.13 13.45 15.79
C GLY A 185 -12.85 12.73 15.35
N ALA A 186 -12.47 12.79 14.07
CA ALA A 186 -11.17 12.31 13.63
C ALA A 186 -10.06 13.22 14.18
N ILE A 187 -8.93 12.63 14.53
CA ILE A 187 -7.74 13.38 14.96
C ILE A 187 -6.82 13.56 13.75
N ALA A 188 -6.39 14.79 13.47
CA ALA A 188 -5.41 15.05 12.41
C ALA A 188 -4.13 14.24 12.66
N ALA A 189 -3.70 13.48 11.67
CA ALA A 189 -2.47 12.69 11.71
C ALA A 189 -1.51 13.18 10.62
N SER A 190 -0.28 13.48 11.03
CA SER A 190 0.79 13.90 10.12
C SER A 190 1.28 12.72 9.24
N GLU A 191 2.02 13.04 8.17
CA GLU A 191 2.70 12.01 7.36
C GLU A 191 3.66 11.15 8.21
N GLN A 192 4.31 11.75 9.23
CA GLN A 192 5.18 11.02 10.16
C GLN A 192 4.39 10.05 11.04
N ASP A 193 3.18 10.44 11.50
CA ASP A 193 2.29 9.56 12.26
C ASP A 193 1.84 8.38 11.40
N ALA A 194 1.43 8.65 10.16
CA ALA A 194 1.02 7.63 9.19
C ALA A 194 2.18 6.66 8.87
N GLU A 195 3.40 7.19 8.69
CA GLU A 195 4.59 6.39 8.48
C GLU A 195 4.89 5.48 9.68
N ALA A 196 4.86 6.02 10.90
CA ALA A 196 5.07 5.23 12.10
C ALA A 196 3.99 4.17 12.31
N ALA A 197 2.72 4.51 12.06
CA ALA A 197 1.59 3.60 12.20
C ALA A 197 1.63 2.45 11.18
N ARG A 198 1.95 2.72 9.89
CA ARG A 198 2.10 1.67 8.89
C ARG A 198 3.22 0.68 9.23
N ILE A 199 4.34 1.19 9.74
CA ILE A 199 5.47 0.35 10.17
C ILE A 199 5.06 -0.52 11.37
N ALA A 200 4.41 0.06 12.37
CA ALA A 200 3.92 -0.67 13.55
C ALA A 200 2.86 -1.73 13.17
N SER A 201 2.12 -1.49 12.08
CA SER A 201 1.13 -2.41 11.51
C SER A 201 1.72 -3.37 10.46
N PHE A 202 3.03 -3.34 10.24
CA PHE A 202 3.77 -4.14 9.25
C PHE A 202 3.23 -3.98 7.81
N ARG A 203 2.86 -2.75 7.43
CA ARG A 203 2.37 -2.42 6.09
C ARG A 203 3.52 -1.92 5.21
N PRO A 204 3.89 -2.66 4.17
CA PRO A 204 4.96 -2.24 3.27
C PRO A 204 4.57 -1.04 2.43
N ARG A 205 5.57 -0.23 2.07
CA ARG A 205 5.43 0.88 1.12
C ARG A 205 6.37 0.68 -0.07
N TYR A 206 5.83 0.86 -1.28
CA TYR A 206 6.65 0.86 -2.49
C TYR A 206 7.66 2.02 -2.47
N GLY A 207 8.86 1.73 -2.95
CA GLY A 207 10.00 2.66 -2.94
C GLY A 207 10.78 2.69 -1.63
N VAL A 208 10.29 1.98 -0.59
CA VAL A 208 10.96 1.88 0.72
C VAL A 208 11.21 0.42 1.10
N ASP A 209 10.14 -0.38 1.23
CA ASP A 209 10.23 -1.77 1.67
C ASP A 209 10.21 -2.76 0.51
N ILE A 210 9.57 -2.38 -0.57
CA ILE A 210 9.52 -3.09 -1.87
C ILE A 210 9.89 -2.10 -2.98
N ASP A 211 10.60 -2.60 -4.00
CA ASP A 211 11.10 -1.78 -5.10
C ASP A 211 11.22 -2.61 -6.39
N ASP A 212 11.85 -2.04 -7.42
CA ASP A 212 12.12 -2.65 -8.73
C ASP A 212 13.10 -3.84 -8.70
N ARG A 213 13.63 -4.19 -7.53
CA ARG A 213 14.45 -5.38 -7.28
C ARG A 213 13.66 -6.49 -6.59
N THR A 214 12.38 -6.25 -6.27
CA THR A 214 11.52 -7.15 -5.51
C THR A 214 10.63 -7.97 -6.45
N LEU A 215 10.55 -9.28 -6.21
CA LEU A 215 9.54 -10.15 -6.84
C LEU A 215 8.24 -10.11 -6.02
N PRO A 216 7.06 -10.31 -6.62
CA PRO A 216 5.79 -10.35 -5.88
C PRO A 216 5.82 -11.30 -4.68
N GLN A 217 6.40 -12.49 -4.82
CA GLN A 217 6.49 -13.46 -3.72
C GLN A 217 7.42 -13.01 -2.58
N GLU A 218 8.45 -12.20 -2.89
CA GLU A 218 9.36 -11.65 -1.87
C GLU A 218 8.64 -10.63 -0.96
N SER A 219 7.63 -9.92 -1.48
CA SER A 219 6.82 -8.96 -0.71
C SER A 219 5.86 -9.63 0.29
N GLN A 220 5.50 -10.88 0.08
CA GLN A 220 4.45 -11.63 0.78
C GLN A 220 3.02 -11.05 0.64
N LEU A 221 2.81 -9.99 -0.12
CA LEU A 221 1.50 -9.42 -0.39
C LEU A 221 0.75 -10.19 -1.49
N MET A 222 0.44 -11.45 -1.21
CA MET A 222 -0.05 -12.37 -2.24
C MET A 222 -1.50 -12.10 -2.68
N ASP A 223 -2.26 -11.30 -1.93
CA ASP A 223 -3.57 -10.79 -2.37
C ASP A 223 -3.48 -9.88 -3.62
N ALA A 224 -2.30 -9.33 -3.87
CA ALA A 224 -2.01 -8.57 -5.09
C ALA A 224 -1.89 -9.44 -6.34
N VAL A 225 -1.83 -10.80 -6.22
CA VAL A 225 -1.55 -11.70 -7.33
C VAL A 225 -2.66 -12.73 -7.50
N HIS A 226 -3.31 -12.71 -8.67
CA HIS A 226 -4.32 -13.72 -9.00
C HIS A 226 -3.74 -14.80 -9.91
N PHE A 227 -3.54 -16.00 -9.39
CA PHE A 227 -2.84 -17.09 -10.09
C PHE A 227 -3.63 -17.80 -11.20
N GLN A 228 -4.90 -17.45 -11.41
CA GLN A 228 -5.77 -18.09 -12.41
C GLN A 228 -6.38 -17.08 -13.39
N LYS A 229 -5.80 -15.89 -13.50
CA LYS A 229 -6.37 -14.79 -14.30
C LYS A 229 -6.04 -14.84 -15.80
N GLY A 230 -5.15 -15.64 -16.25
CA GLY A 230 -4.63 -15.59 -17.63
C GLY A 230 -3.30 -14.83 -17.73
N CYS A 231 -2.86 -14.53 -18.97
CA CYS A 231 -1.55 -13.96 -19.21
C CYS A 231 -1.44 -12.49 -18.79
N TYR A 232 -0.30 -12.13 -18.20
CA TYR A 232 0.08 -10.76 -17.90
C TYR A 232 1.61 -10.58 -17.99
N LEU A 233 2.06 -9.34 -18.11
CA LEU A 233 3.49 -9.03 -18.22
C LEU A 233 4.26 -9.51 -16.97
N GLY A 234 5.36 -10.25 -17.17
CA GLY A 234 6.18 -10.79 -16.08
C GLY A 234 5.68 -12.10 -15.46
N GLN A 235 4.51 -12.62 -15.89
CA GLN A 235 3.89 -13.83 -15.33
C GLN A 235 4.81 -15.06 -15.34
N GLU A 236 5.63 -15.26 -16.38
CA GLU A 236 6.49 -16.45 -16.47
C GLU A 236 7.40 -16.60 -15.25
N ILE A 237 7.97 -15.50 -14.78
CA ILE A 237 8.84 -15.52 -13.60
C ILE A 237 8.03 -15.77 -12.32
N VAL A 238 6.87 -15.14 -12.17
CA VAL A 238 5.97 -15.34 -11.03
C VAL A 238 5.54 -16.80 -10.92
N GLU A 239 5.11 -17.42 -12.02
CA GLU A 239 4.72 -18.84 -12.05
C GLU A 239 5.91 -19.80 -11.85
N ARG A 240 7.08 -19.45 -12.37
CA ARG A 240 8.31 -20.23 -12.14
C ARG A 240 8.68 -20.26 -10.65
N VAL A 241 8.62 -19.12 -9.97
CA VAL A 241 8.87 -19.03 -8.53
C VAL A 241 7.82 -19.82 -7.75
N ARG A 242 6.55 -19.70 -8.11
CA ARG A 242 5.45 -20.46 -7.52
C ARG A 242 5.66 -21.98 -7.66
N SER A 243 5.97 -22.44 -8.86
CA SER A 243 6.11 -23.89 -9.16
C SER A 243 7.36 -24.50 -8.53
N ARG A 244 8.45 -23.74 -8.41
CA ARG A 244 9.72 -24.21 -7.81
C ARG A 244 9.78 -23.98 -6.30
N GLY A 245 8.87 -23.19 -5.73
CA GLY A 245 8.69 -23.02 -4.30
C GLY A 245 9.80 -22.27 -3.55
N HIS A 246 10.70 -21.56 -4.25
CA HIS A 246 11.86 -20.93 -3.60
C HIS A 246 12.00 -19.45 -3.96
N VAL A 247 11.86 -18.60 -2.95
CA VAL A 247 12.41 -17.25 -2.91
C VAL A 247 13.63 -17.25 -2.00
N ASN A 248 14.62 -16.45 -2.33
CA ASN A 248 15.86 -16.38 -1.56
C ASN A 248 15.73 -15.49 -0.32
N ARG A 249 14.77 -14.58 -0.34
CA ARG A 249 14.51 -13.59 0.70
C ARG A 249 13.03 -13.24 0.74
N LEU A 250 12.57 -12.78 1.90
CA LEU A 250 11.19 -12.33 2.13
C LEU A 250 11.21 -11.02 2.90
N LEU A 251 10.22 -10.17 2.64
CA LEU A 251 9.93 -9.03 3.48
C LEU A 251 9.25 -9.54 4.75
N MET A 252 9.77 -9.14 5.91
CA MET A 252 9.24 -9.52 7.23
C MET A 252 9.00 -8.27 8.06
N GLY A 253 7.92 -8.25 8.83
CA GLY A 253 7.79 -7.35 9.97
C GLY A 253 8.64 -7.86 11.13
N PHE A 254 9.08 -6.97 12.02
CA PHE A 254 9.72 -7.37 13.27
C PHE A 254 9.26 -6.51 14.45
N ARG A 255 9.31 -7.09 15.64
CA ARG A 255 9.19 -6.38 16.91
C ARG A 255 10.45 -6.56 17.74
N ILE A 256 10.87 -5.47 18.36
CA ILE A 256 11.99 -5.42 19.33
C ILE A 256 11.46 -4.94 20.69
N GLY A 257 12.27 -5.06 21.73
CA GLY A 257 11.86 -4.63 23.07
C GLY A 257 11.33 -3.20 23.09
N ALA A 258 10.37 -2.93 23.98
CA ALA A 258 9.71 -1.63 24.10
C ALA A 258 10.72 -0.50 24.27
N GLY A 259 10.58 0.57 23.48
CA GLY A 259 11.49 1.73 23.49
C GLY A 259 12.84 1.50 22.79
N ALA A 260 13.12 0.30 22.30
CA ALA A 260 14.30 0.08 21.48
C ALA A 260 14.08 0.68 20.08
N THR A 261 15.11 1.32 19.55
CA THR A 261 15.13 1.89 18.20
C THR A 261 16.20 1.21 17.37
N VAL A 262 15.91 1.01 16.10
CA VAL A 262 16.87 0.63 15.05
C VAL A 262 16.66 1.56 13.87
N VAL A 263 17.63 1.62 12.98
CA VAL A 263 17.56 2.51 11.82
C VAL A 263 17.47 1.68 10.53
N PRO A 264 16.86 2.19 9.46
CA PRO A 264 16.95 1.59 8.13
C PRO A 264 18.41 1.34 7.74
N GLY A 265 18.71 0.19 7.13
CA GLY A 265 20.06 -0.27 6.83
C GLY A 265 20.72 -1.12 7.93
N ALA A 266 20.15 -1.19 9.14
CA ALA A 266 20.64 -2.07 10.20
C ALA A 266 20.61 -3.53 9.75
N LYS A 267 21.65 -4.31 10.11
CA LYS A 267 21.74 -5.71 9.70
C LYS A 267 20.96 -6.62 10.62
N VAL A 268 20.27 -7.58 10.01
CA VAL A 268 19.57 -8.67 10.69
C VAL A 268 20.49 -9.88 10.74
N PHE A 269 20.67 -10.45 11.93
CA PHE A 269 21.46 -11.66 12.15
C PHE A 269 20.56 -12.81 12.61
N PHE A 270 20.80 -13.97 12.04
CA PHE A 270 20.16 -15.22 12.44
C PHE A 270 21.24 -16.30 12.68
N GLU A 271 21.22 -16.91 13.86
CA GLU A 271 22.24 -17.88 14.28
C GLU A 271 23.69 -17.35 14.09
N GLY A 272 23.92 -16.06 14.40
CA GLY A 272 25.22 -15.42 14.30
C GLY A 272 25.70 -15.08 12.88
N LYS A 273 24.84 -15.25 11.84
CA LYS A 273 25.14 -14.94 10.44
C LYS A 273 24.25 -13.81 9.95
N GLU A 274 24.81 -12.92 9.12
CA GLU A 274 24.00 -11.89 8.44
C GLU A 274 22.90 -12.53 7.58
N ALA A 275 21.65 -12.22 7.89
CA ALA A 275 20.45 -12.77 7.29
C ALA A 275 19.59 -11.73 6.58
N GLY A 276 19.86 -10.43 6.73
CA GLY A 276 19.03 -9.41 6.10
C GLY A 276 19.36 -7.99 6.50
N GLU A 277 18.45 -7.08 6.12
CA GLU A 277 18.60 -5.64 6.37
C GLU A 277 17.25 -5.00 6.64
N VAL A 278 17.20 -4.07 7.58
CA VAL A 278 16.03 -3.27 7.93
C VAL A 278 15.73 -2.28 6.81
N THR A 279 14.48 -2.24 6.34
CA THR A 279 13.99 -1.28 5.33
C THR A 279 13.28 -0.09 5.96
N SER A 280 12.46 -0.34 6.98
CA SER A 280 11.72 0.68 7.73
C SER A 280 11.74 0.36 9.21
N ALA A 281 11.78 1.40 10.06
CA ALA A 281 11.75 1.21 11.51
C ALA A 281 11.04 2.36 12.22
N THR A 282 10.38 2.01 13.33
CA THR A 282 9.81 2.93 14.32
C THR A 282 10.17 2.42 15.72
N ALA A 283 9.72 3.09 16.76
CA ALA A 283 9.97 2.63 18.15
C ALA A 283 9.32 1.24 18.36
N GLY A 284 10.15 0.24 18.63
CA GLY A 284 9.72 -1.13 18.96
C GLY A 284 9.31 -2.02 17.79
N ALA A 285 9.28 -1.52 16.54
CA ALA A 285 8.86 -2.31 15.37
C ALA A 285 9.56 -1.87 14.07
N GLY A 286 9.48 -2.70 13.04
CA GLY A 286 9.98 -2.35 11.71
C GLY A 286 9.68 -3.39 10.65
N LEU A 287 10.20 -3.15 9.44
CA LEU A 287 10.19 -4.05 8.31
C LEU A 287 11.64 -4.33 7.87
N ALA A 288 11.90 -5.54 7.39
CA ALA A 288 13.22 -5.96 6.96
C ALA A 288 13.12 -6.96 5.81
N ILE A 289 14.05 -6.91 4.86
CA ILE A 289 14.25 -7.99 3.89
C ILE A 289 15.15 -9.04 4.53
N VAL A 290 14.64 -10.26 4.68
CA VAL A 290 15.30 -11.35 5.41
C VAL A 290 15.46 -12.58 4.51
N ARG A 291 16.62 -13.24 4.54
CA ARG A 291 16.87 -14.48 3.79
C ARG A 291 15.96 -15.60 4.24
N ALA A 292 15.49 -16.40 3.30
CA ALA A 292 14.49 -17.45 3.48
C ALA A 292 14.70 -18.40 4.67
N PRO A 293 15.90 -18.84 5.04
CA PRO A 293 16.09 -19.70 6.21
C PRO A 293 15.64 -19.06 7.53
N ALA A 294 15.81 -17.74 7.69
CA ALA A 294 15.40 -16.98 8.87
C ALA A 294 13.98 -16.39 8.75
N ALA A 295 13.47 -16.22 7.54
CA ALA A 295 12.24 -15.49 7.24
C ALA A 295 10.97 -16.32 7.52
N ARG A 296 10.67 -16.52 8.79
CA ARG A 296 9.47 -17.22 9.28
C ARG A 296 8.85 -16.44 10.42
N SER A 297 7.54 -16.34 10.46
CA SER A 297 6.82 -15.75 11.58
C SER A 297 7.16 -16.50 12.89
N GLY A 298 7.49 -15.76 13.94
CA GLY A 298 7.96 -16.28 15.21
C GLY A 298 9.47 -16.58 15.28
N SER A 299 10.23 -16.40 14.17
CA SER A 299 11.69 -16.52 14.23
C SER A 299 12.30 -15.42 15.10
N LEU A 300 13.24 -15.82 15.98
CA LEU A 300 14.04 -14.88 16.75
C LEU A 300 15.32 -14.55 15.97
N VAL A 301 15.57 -13.27 15.82
CA VAL A 301 16.74 -12.69 15.14
C VAL A 301 17.37 -11.63 16.02
N GLU A 302 18.55 -11.16 15.63
CA GLU A 302 19.22 -10.03 16.30
C GLU A 302 19.35 -8.88 15.31
N ILE A 303 19.01 -7.66 15.75
CA ILE A 303 19.14 -6.41 14.99
C ILE A 303 19.87 -5.40 15.88
N ASP A 304 21.05 -4.92 15.46
CA ASP A 304 21.90 -4.03 16.27
C ASP A 304 22.14 -4.56 17.71
N GLY A 305 22.41 -5.86 17.85
CA GLY A 305 22.64 -6.50 19.15
C GLY A 305 21.39 -6.65 20.03
N LYS A 306 20.19 -6.38 19.48
CA LYS A 306 18.90 -6.47 20.18
C LYS A 306 18.09 -7.67 19.65
N PRO A 307 17.50 -8.48 20.55
CA PRO A 307 16.62 -9.57 20.13
C PRO A 307 15.34 -9.00 19.51
N ALA A 308 14.95 -9.59 18.38
CA ALA A 308 13.74 -9.23 17.66
C ALA A 308 12.99 -10.50 17.21
N GLU A 309 11.66 -10.42 17.14
CA GLU A 309 10.79 -11.48 16.64
C GLU A 309 10.21 -11.07 15.30
N LEU A 310 10.21 -11.99 14.32
CA LEU A 310 9.71 -11.76 12.97
C LEU A 310 8.23 -12.11 12.82
N PHE A 311 7.54 -11.34 11.94
CA PHE A 311 6.13 -11.47 11.61
C PHE A 311 5.93 -11.33 10.09
N SER A 312 4.86 -11.92 9.55
CA SER A 312 4.47 -11.65 8.16
C SER A 312 3.92 -10.22 8.02
N PRO A 313 4.23 -9.52 6.92
CA PRO A 313 3.63 -8.23 6.63
C PRO A 313 2.14 -8.35 6.31
N SER A 314 1.43 -7.22 6.36
CA SER A 314 0.00 -7.11 6.05
C SER A 314 -0.25 -6.02 4.99
N LEU A 315 -1.41 -6.07 4.34
CA LEU A 315 -1.92 -5.07 3.39
C LEU A 315 -3.22 -4.47 3.95
#